data_e2773412558e6eb20e69ce53de9bdfd8
#
_entry.id   e2773412558e6eb20e69ce53de9bdfd8
#
_cell.length_a   1.000
_cell.length_b   1.000
_cell.length_c   1.000
_cell.angle_alpha   90.00
_cell.angle_beta   90.00
_cell.angle_gamma   90.00
#
_symmetry.space_group_name_H-M   'P 1'
#
loop_
_entity.id
_entity.type
_entity.pdbx_description
1 polymer ?
#
loop_
_entity_poly.entity_id
_entity_poly.type
_entity_poly.pdbx_seq_one_letter_code
_entity_poly.pdbx_strand_id
1 'polypeptide(L)'
;MNLFCIPCAGGSAYMFRKMEKMLPSDIKLCPLEIPGRGSRFNENLVSDLSSVANDLYECIKNRLDEAYYILGFSMGGILAYELCYRLKQHHKKMPKAVFILGSEPPECFSNTEYHKLDDDSFKEKLIAIHGIPQEIIENSELFDFYIPVLRADFTMCETYKNEHEIVKFDMCFHLINGISDDINRTQLDLWRNYCSSCTMDFVPGNHFFINTNMHETAVAISKNLGCY
;
A
#
# COMPACT_ATOMS: atom_id res chain seq x y z
N MET A 1 -3.50 -4.30 19.78
CA MET A 1 -2.30 -3.88 19.01
C MET A 1 -2.71 -3.05 17.79
N ASN A 2 -1.95 -2.03 17.39
CA ASN A 2 -2.27 -1.21 16.21
C ASN A 2 -1.84 -1.91 14.91
N LEU A 3 -2.68 -1.84 13.87
CA LEU A 3 -2.36 -2.19 12.49
C LEU A 3 -2.49 -0.91 11.63
N PHE A 4 -1.35 -0.28 11.32
CA PHE A 4 -1.31 0.90 10.45
C PHE A 4 -1.46 0.46 9.00
N CYS A 5 -2.46 0.99 8.28
CA CYS A 5 -2.79 0.56 6.92
C CYS A 5 -2.58 1.70 5.93
N ILE A 6 -1.85 1.44 4.84
CA ILE A 6 -1.48 2.40 3.80
C ILE A 6 -2.20 2.00 2.50
N PRO A 7 -2.98 2.90 1.88
CA PRO A 7 -3.79 2.59 0.70
C PRO A 7 -2.97 2.46 -0.59
N CYS A 8 -3.62 1.93 -1.63
CA CYS A 8 -3.12 1.90 -3.00
C CYS A 8 -3.21 3.28 -3.68
N ALA A 9 -2.68 3.37 -4.90
CA ALA A 9 -2.88 4.54 -5.77
C ALA A 9 -4.38 4.81 -5.99
N GLY A 10 -4.79 6.08 -5.89
CA GLY A 10 -6.18 6.51 -5.92
C GLY A 10 -7.01 6.10 -4.70
N GLY A 11 -6.48 5.25 -3.82
CA GLY A 11 -7.16 4.81 -2.62
C GLY A 11 -7.14 5.85 -1.50
N SER A 12 -8.01 5.65 -0.51
CA SER A 12 -8.04 6.43 0.74
C SER A 12 -8.10 5.49 1.94
N ALA A 13 -7.87 6.03 3.13
CA ALA A 13 -8.00 5.31 4.40
C ALA A 13 -9.36 4.57 4.54
N TYR A 14 -10.39 5.08 3.89
CA TYR A 14 -11.74 4.51 3.92
C TYR A 14 -11.83 3.07 3.37
N MET A 15 -10.94 2.69 2.43
CA MET A 15 -10.97 1.35 1.81
C MET A 15 -10.84 0.21 2.83
N PHE A 16 -10.19 0.45 3.96
CA PHE A 16 -9.98 -0.56 5.01
C PHE A 16 -11.14 -0.69 6.00
N ARG A 17 -12.13 0.23 5.97
CA ARG A 17 -13.20 0.31 7.01
C ARG A 17 -13.98 -0.98 7.18
N LYS A 18 -14.28 -1.69 6.10
CA LYS A 18 -15.05 -2.93 6.17
C LYS A 18 -14.24 -4.08 6.79
N MET A 19 -12.92 -4.06 6.64
CA MET A 19 -12.01 -5.09 7.15
C MET A 19 -11.94 -5.08 8.69
N GLU A 20 -12.17 -3.93 9.35
CA GLU A 20 -12.07 -3.79 10.80
C GLU A 20 -12.89 -4.85 11.56
N LYS A 21 -14.09 -5.17 11.07
CA LYS A 21 -14.98 -6.17 11.68
C LYS A 21 -14.59 -7.62 11.43
N MET A 22 -13.61 -7.85 10.56
CA MET A 22 -13.15 -9.18 10.13
C MET A 22 -11.83 -9.57 10.79
N LEU A 23 -11.15 -8.61 11.45
CA LEU A 23 -9.90 -8.83 12.16
C LEU A 23 -10.16 -9.24 13.62
N PRO A 24 -9.18 -9.88 14.29
CA PRO A 24 -9.25 -10.16 15.73
C PRO A 24 -9.52 -8.90 16.56
N SER A 25 -10.33 -9.03 17.62
CA SER A 25 -10.80 -7.89 18.43
C SER A 25 -9.70 -7.13 19.18
N ASP A 26 -8.53 -7.73 19.37
CA ASP A 26 -7.35 -7.11 19.97
C ASP A 26 -6.52 -6.30 18.96
N ILE A 27 -6.85 -6.36 17.65
CA ILE A 27 -6.23 -5.59 16.59
C ILE A 27 -7.06 -4.34 16.32
N LYS A 28 -6.46 -3.17 16.56
CA LYS A 28 -7.03 -1.88 16.22
C LYS A 28 -6.54 -1.46 14.84
N LEU A 29 -7.47 -1.41 13.90
CA LEU A 29 -7.20 -0.89 12.56
C LEU A 29 -6.92 0.62 12.63
N CYS A 30 -5.81 1.06 12.05
CA CYS A 30 -5.37 2.45 12.04
C CYS A 30 -5.02 2.86 10.60
N PRO A 31 -6.02 3.08 9.73
CA PRO A 31 -5.77 3.53 8.37
C PRO A 31 -5.08 4.90 8.36
N LEU A 32 -4.07 5.04 7.53
CA LEU A 32 -3.33 6.28 7.31
C LEU A 32 -3.83 6.94 6.03
N GLU A 33 -4.13 8.23 6.12
CA GLU A 33 -4.58 9.00 4.96
C GLU A 33 -3.40 9.71 4.32
N ILE A 34 -3.32 9.64 3.00
CA ILE A 34 -2.32 10.35 2.20
C ILE A 34 -2.82 11.78 1.93
N PRO A 35 -1.95 12.82 1.90
CA PRO A 35 -2.35 14.20 1.60
C PRO A 35 -3.14 14.33 0.30
N GLY A 36 -4.08 15.28 0.27
CA GLY A 36 -4.89 15.63 -0.90
C GLY A 36 -6.10 14.73 -1.16
N ARG A 37 -6.47 13.84 -0.20
CA ARG A 37 -7.64 12.94 -0.36
C ARG A 37 -8.32 12.63 0.98
N GLY A 38 -9.52 12.04 0.90
CA GLY A 38 -10.27 11.58 2.07
C GLY A 38 -10.37 12.63 3.16
N SER A 39 -9.96 12.30 4.38
CA SER A 39 -9.97 13.23 5.52
C SER A 39 -8.94 14.38 5.40
N ARG A 40 -7.98 14.28 4.47
CA ARG A 40 -6.93 15.28 4.21
C ARG A 40 -7.11 15.97 2.85
N PHE A 41 -8.35 15.99 2.35
CA PHE A 41 -8.70 16.52 1.02
C PHE A 41 -8.25 17.98 0.78
N ASN A 42 -8.25 18.81 1.83
CA ASN A 42 -7.86 20.21 1.71
C ASN A 42 -6.32 20.45 1.66
N GLU A 43 -5.53 19.39 1.78
CA GLU A 43 -4.08 19.47 1.65
C GLU A 43 -3.65 19.33 0.18
N ASN A 44 -2.46 19.83 -0.13
CA ASN A 44 -1.90 19.67 -1.47
C ASN A 44 -1.61 18.19 -1.78
N LEU A 45 -1.82 17.79 -3.03
CA LEU A 45 -1.36 16.51 -3.54
C LEU A 45 0.17 16.44 -3.50
N VAL A 46 0.69 15.28 -3.15
CA VAL A 46 2.13 14.99 -3.10
C VAL A 46 2.41 13.87 -4.10
N SER A 47 3.38 14.09 -4.99
CA SER A 47 3.78 13.13 -6.03
C SER A 47 5.19 12.57 -5.84
N ASP A 48 5.78 12.76 -4.65
CA ASP A 48 7.09 12.23 -4.28
C ASP A 48 6.95 11.21 -3.15
N LEU A 49 7.39 9.97 -3.40
CA LEU A 49 7.23 8.85 -2.48
C LEU A 49 7.97 9.06 -1.17
N SER A 50 9.16 9.67 -1.22
CA SER A 50 9.96 9.99 -0.03
C SER A 50 9.23 10.98 0.89
N SER A 51 8.62 12.01 0.29
CA SER A 51 7.82 13.01 1.02
C SER A 51 6.59 12.38 1.68
N VAL A 52 5.86 11.51 0.97
CA VAL A 52 4.70 10.78 1.56
C VAL A 52 5.15 9.84 2.67
N ALA A 53 6.26 9.12 2.50
CA ALA A 53 6.79 8.25 3.55
C ALA A 53 7.21 9.02 4.81
N ASN A 54 7.76 10.24 4.65
CA ASN A 54 8.07 11.13 5.77
C ASN A 54 6.79 11.61 6.47
N ASP A 55 5.76 11.99 5.71
CA ASP A 55 4.47 12.39 6.25
C ASP A 55 3.82 11.25 7.05
N LEU A 56 3.82 10.03 6.51
CA LEU A 56 3.32 8.83 7.20
C LEU A 56 4.10 8.56 8.50
N TYR A 57 5.43 8.75 8.48
CA TYR A 57 6.25 8.65 9.69
C TYR A 57 5.83 9.67 10.75
N GLU A 58 5.61 10.93 10.37
CA GLU A 58 5.12 11.97 11.27
C GLU A 58 3.76 11.61 11.89
N CYS A 59 2.87 10.99 11.12
CA CYS A 59 1.56 10.53 11.59
C CYS A 59 1.63 9.45 12.69
N ILE A 60 2.67 8.58 12.65
CA ILE A 60 2.73 7.42 13.56
C ILE A 60 3.80 7.53 14.66
N LYS A 61 4.83 8.37 14.52
CA LYS A 61 6.03 8.39 15.39
C LYS A 61 5.78 8.49 16.90
N ASN A 62 4.63 9.05 17.30
CA ASN A 62 4.20 9.19 18.69
C ASN A 62 3.18 8.13 19.13
N ARG A 63 3.00 7.06 18.34
CA ARG A 63 2.03 5.99 18.57
C ARG A 63 2.68 4.59 18.57
N LEU A 64 3.99 4.52 18.81
CA LEU A 64 4.83 3.33 18.66
C LEU A 64 5.22 2.68 20.00
N ASP A 65 4.65 3.13 21.13
CA ASP A 65 5.01 2.62 22.46
C ASP A 65 4.61 1.14 22.61
N GLU A 66 3.45 0.76 22.09
CA GLU A 66 2.98 -0.61 22.06
C GLU A 66 3.52 -1.38 20.84
N ALA A 67 3.28 -2.70 20.81
CA ALA A 67 3.52 -3.53 19.64
C ALA A 67 2.51 -3.18 18.54
N TYR A 68 2.98 -3.13 17.30
CA TYR A 68 2.17 -2.75 16.15
C TYR A 68 2.60 -3.49 14.88
N TYR A 69 1.77 -3.39 13.87
CA TYR A 69 1.99 -3.91 12.53
C TYR A 69 1.81 -2.79 11.49
N ILE A 70 2.39 -2.97 10.31
CA ILE A 70 2.16 -2.12 9.15
C ILE A 70 1.59 -2.99 8.04
N LEU A 71 0.58 -2.47 7.33
CA LEU A 71 0.00 -3.07 6.15
C LEU A 71 0.04 -2.06 5.01
N GLY A 72 0.54 -2.45 3.86
CA GLY A 72 0.50 -1.65 2.65
C GLY A 72 -0.11 -2.42 1.49
N PHE A 73 -1.04 -1.80 0.76
CA PHE A 73 -1.64 -2.38 -0.43
C PHE A 73 -1.15 -1.67 -1.68
N SER A 74 -0.62 -2.42 -2.66
CA SER A 74 -0.12 -1.91 -3.94
C SER A 74 0.94 -0.81 -3.72
N MET A 75 0.74 0.43 -4.17
CA MET A 75 1.57 1.59 -3.82
C MET A 75 1.87 1.66 -2.31
N GLY A 76 0.88 1.33 -1.47
CA GLY A 76 1.05 1.29 -0.02
C GLY A 76 2.09 0.28 0.44
N GLY A 77 2.40 -0.76 -0.32
CA GLY A 77 3.44 -1.75 0.00
C GLY A 77 4.84 -1.13 -0.04
N ILE A 78 5.14 -0.33 -1.07
CA ILE A 78 6.40 0.41 -1.15
C ILE A 78 6.46 1.50 -0.08
N LEU A 79 5.36 2.21 0.16
CA LEU A 79 5.28 3.19 1.25
C LEU A 79 5.50 2.53 2.63
N ALA A 80 5.02 1.29 2.83
CA ALA A 80 5.28 0.53 4.06
C ALA A 80 6.78 0.20 4.23
N TYR A 81 7.45 -0.20 3.15
CA TYR A 81 8.90 -0.42 3.14
C TYR A 81 9.66 0.88 3.48
N GLU A 82 9.35 1.97 2.80
CA GLU A 82 9.96 3.27 3.04
C GLU A 82 9.68 3.81 4.45
N LEU A 83 8.49 3.58 4.98
CA LEU A 83 8.17 3.91 6.36
C LEU A 83 9.03 3.11 7.35
N CYS A 84 9.25 1.82 7.12
CA CYS A 84 10.18 1.01 7.92
C CYS A 84 11.61 1.55 7.86
N TYR A 85 12.04 2.03 6.70
CA TYR A 85 13.35 2.67 6.56
C TYR A 85 13.46 3.93 7.43
N ARG A 86 12.44 4.83 7.43
CA ARG A 86 12.39 6.01 8.30
C ARG A 86 12.41 5.64 9.78
N LEU A 87 11.60 4.66 10.16
CA LEU A 87 11.58 4.16 11.54
C LEU A 87 12.98 3.71 12.00
N LYS A 88 13.70 2.98 11.15
CA LYS A 88 15.07 2.54 11.42
C LYS A 88 16.03 3.72 11.51
N GLN A 89 15.98 4.68 10.56
CA GLN A 89 16.82 5.89 10.57
C GLN A 89 16.65 6.71 11.86
N HIS A 90 15.42 6.81 12.34
CA HIS A 90 15.09 7.57 13.55
C HIS A 90 15.14 6.72 14.84
N HIS A 91 15.75 5.52 14.78
CA HIS A 91 15.90 4.61 15.94
C HIS A 91 14.58 4.36 16.68
N LYS A 92 13.49 4.27 15.95
CA LYS A 92 12.16 3.98 16.50
C LYS A 92 11.97 2.47 16.65
N LYS A 93 11.02 2.10 17.53
CA LYS A 93 10.55 0.71 17.63
C LYS A 93 10.04 0.23 16.28
N MET A 94 10.55 -0.92 15.83
CA MET A 94 10.14 -1.51 14.57
C MET A 94 8.81 -2.26 14.73
N PRO A 95 8.00 -2.40 13.66
CA PRO A 95 6.79 -3.21 13.69
C PRO A 95 7.13 -4.68 13.95
N LYS A 96 6.19 -5.44 14.51
CA LYS A 96 6.34 -6.89 14.68
C LYS A 96 6.45 -7.61 13.34
N ALA A 97 5.65 -7.18 12.37
CA ALA A 97 5.69 -7.65 11.00
C ALA A 97 5.11 -6.59 10.06
N VAL A 98 5.36 -6.78 8.76
CA VAL A 98 4.82 -5.96 7.68
C VAL A 98 3.99 -6.84 6.76
N PHE A 99 2.76 -6.43 6.48
CA PHE A 99 1.88 -7.06 5.50
C PHE A 99 1.98 -6.29 4.18
N ILE A 100 2.47 -6.95 3.15
CA ILE A 100 2.61 -6.41 1.79
C ILE A 100 1.56 -7.09 0.92
N LEU A 101 0.58 -6.33 0.50
CA LEU A 101 -0.55 -6.81 -0.29
C LEU A 101 -0.43 -6.31 -1.73
N GLY A 102 -0.37 -7.22 -2.71
CA GLY A 102 -0.37 -6.86 -4.12
C GLY A 102 0.68 -5.81 -4.49
N SER A 103 1.92 -5.98 -4.03
CA SER A 103 2.98 -5.01 -4.27
C SER A 103 4.30 -5.69 -4.60
N GLU A 104 4.93 -5.22 -5.65
CA GLU A 104 6.28 -5.59 -6.04
C GLU A 104 7.31 -4.91 -5.13
N PRO A 105 8.51 -5.48 -4.97
CA PRO A 105 9.60 -4.84 -4.24
C PRO A 105 10.22 -3.67 -5.04
N PRO A 106 11.03 -2.83 -4.39
CA PRO A 106 11.58 -1.61 -4.96
C PRO A 106 12.24 -1.75 -6.35
N GLU A 107 12.93 -2.86 -6.59
CA GLU A 107 13.63 -3.11 -7.86
C GLU A 107 12.71 -3.43 -9.04
N CYS A 108 11.48 -3.81 -8.80
CA CYS A 108 10.50 -4.19 -9.83
C CYS A 108 9.55 -3.07 -10.20
N PHE A 109 9.61 -1.93 -9.51
CA PHE A 109 8.68 -0.84 -9.75
C PHE A 109 8.81 -0.31 -11.18
N SER A 110 7.69 -0.31 -11.89
CA SER A 110 7.60 -0.14 -13.34
C SER A 110 7.80 1.31 -13.80
N ASN A 111 8.57 1.50 -14.86
CA ASN A 111 8.69 2.77 -15.60
C ASN A 111 7.67 2.84 -16.76
N THR A 112 6.37 2.75 -16.46
CA THR A 112 5.33 2.78 -17.51
C THR A 112 5.10 4.18 -18.09
N GLU A 113 5.48 5.24 -17.37
CA GLU A 113 5.32 6.66 -17.77
C GLU A 113 3.85 7.08 -18.03
N TYR A 114 2.86 6.37 -17.46
CA TYR A 114 1.44 6.70 -17.65
C TYR A 114 1.11 8.09 -17.10
N HIS A 115 1.82 8.56 -16.05
CA HIS A 115 1.64 9.90 -15.50
C HIS A 115 1.92 11.02 -16.54
N LYS A 116 2.65 10.75 -17.63
CA LYS A 116 2.97 11.73 -18.68
C LYS A 116 1.93 11.78 -19.80
N LEU A 117 0.99 10.82 -19.85
CA LEU A 117 -0.06 10.80 -20.86
C LEU A 117 -1.00 11.99 -20.69
N ASP A 118 -1.61 12.45 -21.78
CA ASP A 118 -2.76 13.35 -21.72
C ASP A 118 -3.92 12.72 -20.93
N ASP A 119 -4.91 13.53 -20.52
CA ASP A 119 -5.97 13.04 -19.64
C ASP A 119 -6.82 11.92 -20.25
N ASP A 120 -7.10 11.98 -21.55
CA ASP A 120 -7.91 10.96 -22.22
C ASP A 120 -7.16 9.63 -22.32
N SER A 121 -5.91 9.67 -22.79
CA SER A 121 -5.02 8.49 -22.84
C SER A 121 -4.77 7.91 -21.44
N PHE A 122 -4.62 8.75 -20.41
CA PHE A 122 -4.45 8.30 -19.04
C PHE A 122 -5.71 7.61 -18.51
N LYS A 123 -6.90 8.17 -18.77
CA LYS A 123 -8.19 7.55 -18.44
C LYS A 123 -8.34 6.18 -19.06
N GLU A 124 -8.03 6.05 -20.36
CA GLU A 124 -8.08 4.75 -21.06
C GLU A 124 -7.19 3.70 -20.38
N LYS A 125 -5.96 4.08 -19.99
CA LYS A 125 -5.05 3.17 -19.27
C LYS A 125 -5.58 2.78 -17.90
N LEU A 126 -6.12 3.73 -17.13
CA LEU A 126 -6.70 3.47 -15.81
C LEU A 126 -7.89 2.51 -15.87
N ILE A 127 -8.73 2.63 -16.89
CA ILE A 127 -9.83 1.70 -17.14
C ILE A 127 -9.29 0.30 -17.49
N ALA A 128 -8.30 0.23 -18.37
CA ALA A 128 -7.71 -1.04 -18.81
C ALA A 128 -7.07 -1.87 -17.69
N ILE A 129 -6.48 -1.21 -16.67
CA ILE A 129 -5.92 -1.90 -15.50
C ILE A 129 -6.98 -2.26 -14.44
N HIS A 130 -8.26 -2.02 -14.71
CA HIS A 130 -9.38 -2.28 -13.79
C HIS A 130 -9.22 -1.67 -12.39
N GLY A 131 -8.44 -0.58 -12.28
CA GLY A 131 -8.09 0.06 -11.02
C GLY A 131 -9.13 1.02 -10.46
N ILE A 132 -10.19 1.29 -11.23
CA ILE A 132 -11.20 2.30 -10.88
C ILE A 132 -12.56 1.63 -10.76
N PRO A 133 -13.32 1.90 -9.68
CA PRO A 133 -14.70 1.45 -9.56
C PRO A 133 -15.57 1.89 -10.74
N GLN A 134 -16.49 1.02 -11.17
CA GLN A 134 -17.36 1.28 -12.33
C GLN A 134 -18.19 2.55 -12.16
N GLU A 135 -18.64 2.84 -10.93
CA GLU A 135 -19.42 4.03 -10.60
C GLU A 135 -18.64 5.34 -10.85
N ILE A 136 -17.32 5.31 -10.70
CA ILE A 136 -16.45 6.46 -11.01
C ILE A 136 -16.28 6.58 -12.54
N ILE A 137 -16.09 5.46 -13.24
CA ILE A 137 -15.93 5.44 -14.71
C ILE A 137 -17.20 5.98 -15.40
N GLU A 138 -18.38 5.63 -14.91
CA GLU A 138 -19.68 6.04 -15.46
C GLU A 138 -20.05 7.50 -15.16
N ASN A 139 -19.37 8.14 -14.20
CA ASN A 139 -19.57 9.54 -13.85
C ASN A 139 -18.36 10.38 -14.24
N SER A 140 -18.43 11.06 -15.40
CA SER A 140 -17.30 11.82 -15.93
C SER A 140 -16.82 12.93 -14.99
N GLU A 141 -17.73 13.64 -14.31
CA GLU A 141 -17.35 14.71 -13.37
C GLU A 141 -16.58 14.14 -12.17
N LEU A 142 -17.03 12.99 -11.65
CA LEU A 142 -16.36 12.32 -10.55
C LEU A 142 -15.00 11.75 -11.01
N PHE A 143 -14.93 11.23 -12.23
CA PHE A 143 -13.68 10.74 -12.80
C PHE A 143 -12.67 11.88 -12.97
N ASP A 144 -13.09 13.01 -13.56
CA ASP A 144 -12.23 14.20 -13.73
C ASP A 144 -11.71 14.73 -12.40
N PHE A 145 -12.54 14.66 -11.36
CA PHE A 145 -12.14 15.01 -10.00
C PHE A 145 -11.06 14.07 -9.43
N TYR A 146 -11.07 12.79 -9.82
CA TYR A 146 -10.11 11.79 -9.36
C TYR A 146 -8.79 11.79 -10.14
N ILE A 147 -8.77 12.26 -11.38
CA ILE A 147 -7.59 12.27 -12.26
C ILE A 147 -6.36 12.91 -11.60
N PRO A 148 -6.43 14.10 -10.97
CA PRO A 148 -5.27 14.70 -10.33
C PRO A 148 -4.67 13.83 -9.21
N VAL A 149 -5.51 13.16 -8.41
CA VAL A 149 -5.07 12.25 -7.34
C VAL A 149 -4.34 11.05 -7.93
N LEU A 150 -4.95 10.41 -8.93
CA LEU A 150 -4.37 9.24 -9.61
C LEU A 150 -3.05 9.61 -10.31
N ARG A 151 -3.01 10.75 -10.98
CA ARG A 151 -1.80 11.22 -11.66
C ARG A 151 -0.66 11.47 -10.67
N ALA A 152 -0.95 12.09 -9.51
CA ALA A 152 0.06 12.29 -8.46
C ALA A 152 0.60 10.95 -7.94
N ASP A 153 -0.27 9.95 -7.71
CA ASP A 153 0.13 8.64 -7.23
C ASP A 153 0.91 7.84 -8.28
N PHE A 154 0.49 7.88 -9.54
CA PHE A 154 1.24 7.25 -10.64
C PHE A 154 2.60 7.94 -10.83
N THR A 155 2.67 9.28 -10.74
CA THR A 155 3.95 9.99 -10.74
C THR A 155 4.84 9.47 -9.62
N MET A 156 4.32 9.37 -8.40
CA MET A 156 5.04 8.86 -7.24
C MET A 156 5.58 7.45 -7.48
N CYS A 157 4.75 6.54 -8.00
CA CYS A 157 5.15 5.16 -8.27
C CYS A 157 6.18 5.06 -9.40
N GLU A 158 5.94 5.74 -10.52
CA GLU A 158 6.72 5.61 -11.75
C GLU A 158 8.06 6.38 -11.70
N THR A 159 8.17 7.39 -10.83
CA THR A 159 9.42 8.12 -10.62
C THR A 159 10.21 7.63 -9.42
N TYR A 160 9.64 6.72 -8.62
CA TYR A 160 10.30 6.18 -7.45
C TYR A 160 11.62 5.50 -7.83
N LYS A 161 12.65 5.82 -7.07
CA LYS A 161 13.95 5.14 -7.12
C LYS A 161 14.35 4.81 -5.70
N ASN A 162 14.69 3.56 -5.47
CA ASN A 162 15.29 3.18 -4.19
C ASN A 162 16.72 3.76 -4.14
N GLU A 163 16.86 4.91 -3.48
CA GLU A 163 18.14 5.61 -3.32
C GLU A 163 18.95 5.10 -2.12
N HIS A 164 18.38 4.17 -1.35
CA HIS A 164 19.02 3.62 -0.15
C HIS A 164 19.76 2.34 -0.50
N GLU A 165 20.80 2.05 0.30
CA GLU A 165 21.33 0.68 0.35
C GLU A 165 20.20 -0.27 0.74
N ILE A 166 20.18 -1.46 0.15
CA ILE A 166 19.17 -2.48 0.50
C ILE A 166 19.30 -2.81 1.98
N VAL A 167 18.27 -2.43 2.73
CA VAL A 167 18.20 -2.75 4.17
C VAL A 167 17.40 -4.02 4.34
N LYS A 168 18.07 -5.05 4.85
CA LYS A 168 17.41 -6.26 5.30
C LYS A 168 16.89 -6.05 6.73
N PHE A 169 15.56 -5.95 6.87
CA PHE A 169 14.92 -5.75 8.16
C PHE A 169 14.86 -7.06 8.94
N ASP A 170 15.12 -6.99 10.25
CA ASP A 170 15.02 -8.15 11.15
C ASP A 170 13.57 -8.35 11.64
N MET A 171 12.67 -8.61 10.68
CA MET A 171 11.27 -8.93 10.92
C MET A 171 10.69 -9.69 9.74
N CYS A 172 9.49 -10.25 9.92
CA CYS A 172 8.79 -10.95 8.87
C CYS A 172 8.01 -10.00 7.97
N PHE A 173 8.07 -10.23 6.64
CA PHE A 173 7.15 -9.67 5.67
C PHE A 173 6.14 -10.76 5.26
N HIS A 174 4.86 -10.48 5.46
CA HIS A 174 3.76 -11.31 5.03
C HIS A 174 3.23 -10.80 3.70
N LEU A 175 3.56 -11.51 2.63
CA LEU A 175 3.11 -11.17 1.28
C LEU A 175 1.75 -11.83 1.04
N ILE A 176 0.77 -11.06 0.62
CA ILE A 176 -0.56 -11.55 0.25
C ILE A 176 -0.85 -11.04 -1.16
N ASN A 177 -1.15 -11.98 -2.08
CA ASN A 177 -1.39 -11.62 -3.47
C ASN A 177 -2.63 -12.30 -4.03
N GLY A 178 -3.25 -11.68 -5.03
CA GLY A 178 -4.34 -12.32 -5.78
C GLY A 178 -3.82 -13.46 -6.66
N ILE A 179 -4.55 -14.57 -6.75
CA ILE A 179 -4.17 -15.71 -7.62
C ILE A 179 -4.11 -15.29 -9.10
N SER A 180 -4.95 -14.31 -9.48
CA SER A 180 -5.04 -13.79 -10.85
C SER A 180 -4.45 -12.38 -10.98
N ASP A 181 -3.58 -11.98 -10.06
CA ASP A 181 -2.81 -10.73 -10.15
C ASP A 181 -1.69 -10.89 -11.20
N ASP A 182 -1.35 -9.82 -11.88
CA ASP A 182 -0.24 -9.79 -12.84
C ASP A 182 1.13 -9.90 -12.15
N ILE A 183 1.21 -9.55 -10.87
CA ILE A 183 2.43 -9.72 -10.05
C ILE A 183 2.64 -11.22 -9.80
N ASN A 184 3.65 -11.78 -10.43
CA ASN A 184 3.93 -13.20 -10.32
C ASN A 184 4.78 -13.55 -9.08
N ARG A 185 4.83 -14.85 -8.78
CA ARG A 185 5.55 -15.35 -7.60
C ARG A 185 7.04 -15.01 -7.61
N THR A 186 7.67 -14.99 -8.77
CA THR A 186 9.11 -14.68 -8.89
C THR A 186 9.41 -13.25 -8.48
N GLN A 187 8.55 -12.31 -8.88
CA GLN A 187 8.64 -10.91 -8.46
C GLN A 187 8.44 -10.77 -6.96
N LEU A 188 7.41 -11.44 -6.41
CA LEU A 188 7.16 -11.43 -4.96
C LEU A 188 8.33 -12.04 -4.16
N ASP A 189 8.98 -13.11 -4.65
CA ASP A 189 10.11 -13.74 -3.96
C ASP A 189 11.31 -12.78 -3.74
N LEU A 190 11.45 -11.73 -4.54
CA LEU A 190 12.48 -10.72 -4.37
C LEU A 190 12.36 -9.92 -3.06
N TRP A 191 11.16 -9.85 -2.46
CA TRP A 191 10.98 -9.28 -1.12
C TRP A 191 11.86 -9.92 -0.04
N ARG A 192 12.34 -11.17 -0.26
CA ARG A 192 13.29 -11.86 0.64
C ARG A 192 14.62 -11.14 0.78
N ASN A 193 14.96 -10.26 -0.15
CA ASN A 193 16.15 -9.42 -0.06
C ASN A 193 16.01 -8.34 1.01
N TYR A 194 14.77 -8.01 1.41
CA TYR A 194 14.43 -6.88 2.29
C TYR A 194 14.03 -7.28 3.71
N CYS A 195 13.89 -8.56 4.02
CA CYS A 195 13.46 -9.03 5.34
C CYS A 195 14.19 -10.32 5.78
N SER A 196 14.23 -10.55 7.09
CA SER A 196 14.87 -11.75 7.66
C SER A 196 14.05 -13.01 7.39
N SER A 197 12.71 -12.87 7.35
CA SER A 197 11.79 -13.95 7.01
C SER A 197 10.64 -13.42 6.16
N CYS A 198 10.09 -14.29 5.31
CA CYS A 198 9.04 -13.92 4.37
C CYS A 198 8.06 -15.10 4.22
N THR A 199 6.78 -14.83 4.43
CA THR A 199 5.70 -15.78 4.10
C THR A 199 4.96 -15.28 2.87
N MET A 200 4.23 -16.19 2.20
CA MET A 200 3.49 -15.85 1.00
C MET A 200 2.14 -16.59 1.02
N ASP A 201 1.07 -15.85 1.00
CA ASP A 201 -0.30 -16.35 0.91
C ASP A 201 -0.95 -15.84 -0.39
N PHE A 202 -1.75 -16.70 -1.03
CA PHE A 202 -2.52 -16.32 -2.21
C PHE A 202 -4.01 -16.42 -1.92
N VAL A 203 -4.75 -15.37 -2.30
CA VAL A 203 -6.20 -15.28 -2.13
C VAL A 203 -6.90 -15.24 -3.50
N PRO A 204 -8.16 -15.64 -3.62
CA PRO A 204 -8.90 -15.48 -4.87
C PRO A 204 -8.93 -14.02 -5.33
N GLY A 205 -8.98 -13.79 -6.65
CA GLY A 205 -9.11 -12.48 -7.25
C GLY A 205 -7.87 -11.97 -7.99
N ASN A 206 -8.05 -10.84 -8.66
CA ASN A 206 -7.00 -10.08 -9.36
C ASN A 206 -6.28 -9.11 -8.39
N HIS A 207 -5.59 -8.09 -8.94
CA HIS A 207 -4.89 -7.08 -8.15
C HIS A 207 -5.76 -6.44 -7.05
N PHE A 208 -7.06 -6.25 -7.28
CA PHE A 208 -7.99 -5.63 -6.32
C PHE A 208 -8.70 -6.64 -5.40
N PHE A 209 -8.05 -7.78 -5.12
CA PHE A 209 -8.56 -8.83 -4.23
C PHE A 209 -8.96 -8.31 -2.84
N ILE A 210 -8.33 -7.27 -2.33
CA ILE A 210 -8.69 -6.65 -1.05
C ILE A 210 -10.13 -6.09 -1.06
N ASN A 211 -10.65 -5.69 -2.22
CA ASN A 211 -12.00 -5.17 -2.36
C ASN A 211 -13.02 -6.29 -2.69
N THR A 212 -12.62 -7.25 -3.54
CA THR A 212 -13.50 -8.29 -4.06
C THR A 212 -13.54 -9.55 -3.17
N ASN A 213 -12.44 -9.84 -2.45
CA ASN A 213 -12.27 -11.02 -1.59
C ASN A 213 -11.76 -10.62 -0.21
N MET A 214 -12.43 -9.61 0.39
CA MET A 214 -12.00 -8.99 1.65
C MET A 214 -11.99 -9.97 2.82
N HIS A 215 -12.91 -10.93 2.85
CA HIS A 215 -12.97 -11.95 3.91
C HIS A 215 -11.73 -12.84 3.87
N GLU A 216 -11.39 -13.41 2.72
CA GLU A 216 -10.21 -14.26 2.51
C GLU A 216 -8.92 -13.49 2.81
N THR A 217 -8.88 -12.21 2.40
CA THR A 217 -7.76 -11.31 2.72
C THR A 217 -7.62 -11.10 4.23
N ALA A 218 -8.72 -10.83 4.93
CA ALA A 218 -8.71 -10.67 6.38
C ALA A 218 -8.31 -11.97 7.12
N VAL A 219 -8.71 -13.13 6.62
CA VAL A 219 -8.28 -14.45 7.13
C VAL A 219 -6.78 -14.63 6.95
N ALA A 220 -6.22 -14.32 5.76
CA ALA A 220 -4.79 -14.40 5.49
C ALA A 220 -3.97 -13.46 6.39
N ILE A 221 -4.47 -12.25 6.65
CA ILE A 221 -3.85 -11.32 7.60
C ILE A 221 -3.92 -11.89 9.01
N SER A 222 -5.11 -12.32 9.47
CA SER A 222 -5.35 -12.79 10.84
C SER A 222 -4.52 -14.01 11.21
N LYS A 223 -4.31 -14.93 10.27
CA LYS A 223 -3.45 -16.12 10.41
C LYS A 223 -2.02 -15.77 10.82
N ASN A 224 -1.54 -14.61 10.39
CA ASN A 224 -0.17 -14.16 10.58
C ASN A 224 -0.05 -13.09 11.70
N LEU A 225 -1.15 -12.66 12.31
CA LEU A 225 -1.15 -11.81 13.50
C LEU A 225 -0.86 -12.66 14.75
N GLY A 226 0.07 -12.23 15.57
CA GLY A 226 0.39 -12.91 16.84
C GLY A 226 1.39 -14.07 16.75
N CYS A 227 1.96 -14.33 15.58
CA CYS A 227 2.97 -15.39 15.41
C CYS A 227 4.38 -15.01 15.93
N TYR A 228 4.52 -13.93 16.73
CA TYR A 228 5.81 -13.36 17.16
C TYR A 228 5.87 -13.07 18.66
#